data_a730ccf321999121442aac3e59fd5aa8
#
_entry.id   a730ccf321999121442aac3e59fd5aa8
#
_cell.length_a   1.000
_cell.length_b   1.000
_cell.length_c   1.000
_cell.angle_alpha   90.00
_cell.angle_beta   90.00
_cell.angle_gamma   90.00
#
_symmetry.space_group_name_H-M   'P 1'
#
loop_
_entity.id
_entity.type
_entity.pdbx_description
1 polymer ?
#
loop_
_entity_poly.entity_id
_entity_poly.type
_entity_poly.pdbx_seq_one_letter_code
_entity_poly.pdbx_strand_id
1 'polypeptide(L)'
;MKIEIKYQPAYALGIVRLDAGESVQAESGAMVSMSGNVQIETRMQGGLFGALKRKVLGGESLFTNTFTAVGREGEVTLAPTLPGDLSAMTLSGEPLFLQSGSFVASSSGVALDTAWGGSKGFFSGEGLFLLKATGAGELLISSYGAIHRVDLHDAPYIVDTGHVVAFGAGLSYQVKGVGGMKSTLLSGEGLVCEFTGRGPLYLQTRSTQAFLSWLLPRVQRGGGGRSGGGLGDLLGGE
;
A
#
# COMPACT_ATOMS: atom_id res chain seq x y z
N MET A 1 -2.63 -7.46 20.97
CA MET A 1 -2.40 -7.92 19.58
C MET A 1 -0.94 -8.32 19.41
N LYS A 2 -0.66 -9.47 18.78
CA LYS A 2 0.69 -9.92 18.40
C LYS A 2 0.72 -10.24 16.91
N ILE A 3 1.77 -9.82 16.22
CA ILE A 3 1.98 -10.07 14.79
C ILE A 3 3.18 -10.99 14.61
N GLU A 4 2.98 -12.10 13.93
CA GLU A 4 4.03 -13.02 13.47
C GLU A 4 4.07 -12.97 11.94
N ILE A 5 5.24 -12.85 11.32
CA ILE A 5 5.38 -12.84 9.86
C ILE A 5 6.11 -14.12 9.43
N LYS A 6 5.54 -14.84 8.48
CA LYS A 6 6.12 -16.05 7.89
C LYS A 6 6.43 -15.85 6.40
N TYR A 7 7.29 -16.70 5.88
CA TYR A 7 7.64 -16.81 4.46
C TYR A 7 8.29 -15.55 3.85
N GLN A 8 8.92 -14.73 4.69
CA GLN A 8 9.69 -13.59 4.21
C GLN A 8 10.88 -14.03 3.35
N PRO A 9 11.34 -13.19 2.41
CA PRO A 9 10.86 -11.84 2.04
C PRO A 9 9.95 -11.82 0.79
N ALA A 10 9.50 -12.95 0.27
CA ALA A 10 8.91 -12.98 -1.08
C ALA A 10 7.40 -13.26 -1.13
N TYR A 11 6.89 -14.08 -0.21
CA TYR A 11 5.48 -14.48 -0.13
C TYR A 11 5.01 -14.39 1.32
N ALA A 12 5.28 -13.26 1.93
CA ALA A 12 5.07 -13.07 3.37
C ALA A 12 3.58 -13.16 3.75
N LEU A 13 3.33 -13.84 4.87
CA LEU A 13 2.03 -13.99 5.51
C LEU A 13 2.09 -13.41 6.91
N GLY A 14 1.23 -12.43 7.20
CA GLY A 14 1.05 -11.87 8.53
C GLY A 14 0.03 -12.68 9.33
N ILE A 15 0.41 -13.20 10.48
CA ILE A 15 -0.47 -13.88 11.43
C ILE A 15 -0.72 -12.92 12.58
N VAL A 16 -1.94 -12.43 12.70
CA VAL A 16 -2.37 -11.49 13.73
C VAL A 16 -3.18 -12.23 14.78
N ARG A 17 -2.66 -12.30 16.00
CA ARG A 17 -3.37 -12.88 17.15
C ARG A 17 -3.99 -11.76 17.98
N LEU A 18 -5.27 -11.89 18.23
CA LEU A 18 -6.12 -10.94 18.95
C LEU A 18 -6.56 -11.56 20.27
N ASP A 19 -6.41 -10.84 21.35
CA ASP A 19 -7.02 -11.18 22.63
C ASP A 19 -8.55 -11.01 22.56
N ALA A 20 -9.31 -11.58 23.50
CA ALA A 20 -10.76 -11.45 23.53
C ALA A 20 -11.18 -9.97 23.59
N GLY A 21 -12.01 -9.53 22.63
CA GLY A 21 -12.44 -8.13 22.47
C GLY A 21 -11.46 -7.23 21.72
N GLU A 22 -10.27 -7.71 21.39
CA GLU A 22 -9.28 -6.95 20.62
C GLU A 22 -9.63 -6.94 19.13
N SER A 23 -9.26 -5.84 18.45
CA SER A 23 -9.56 -5.64 17.03
C SER A 23 -8.33 -5.22 16.24
N VAL A 24 -8.30 -5.62 14.97
CA VAL A 24 -7.36 -5.15 13.95
C VAL A 24 -8.12 -4.59 12.76
N GLN A 25 -7.66 -3.45 12.23
CA GLN A 25 -8.12 -2.91 10.96
C GLN A 25 -7.18 -3.39 9.86
N ALA A 26 -7.74 -3.93 8.78
CA ALA A 26 -6.95 -4.38 7.64
C ALA A 26 -7.52 -3.88 6.33
N GLU A 27 -6.68 -3.79 5.31
CA GLU A 27 -7.07 -3.48 3.94
C GLU A 27 -8.11 -4.51 3.45
N SER A 28 -9.12 -4.02 2.73
CA SER A 28 -10.11 -4.89 2.10
C SER A 28 -9.46 -5.85 1.11
N GLY A 29 -9.69 -7.14 1.29
CA GLY A 29 -9.12 -8.18 0.43
C GLY A 29 -7.79 -8.76 0.95
N ALA A 30 -7.19 -8.20 1.99
CA ALA A 30 -5.95 -8.74 2.56
C ALA A 30 -6.15 -10.03 3.38
N MET A 31 -7.37 -10.35 3.82
CA MET A 31 -7.65 -11.52 4.65
C MET A 31 -7.46 -12.82 3.84
N VAL A 32 -6.64 -13.73 4.37
CA VAL A 32 -6.47 -15.10 3.86
C VAL A 32 -7.34 -16.09 4.65
N SER A 33 -7.34 -15.97 5.99
CA SER A 33 -8.16 -16.79 6.88
C SER A 33 -8.41 -16.10 8.21
N MET A 34 -9.41 -16.58 8.95
CA MET A 34 -9.67 -16.13 10.32
C MET A 34 -10.28 -17.24 11.17
N SER A 35 -10.12 -17.16 12.49
CA SER A 35 -10.81 -18.03 13.43
C SER A 35 -12.32 -17.82 13.40
N GLY A 36 -13.10 -18.88 13.61
CA GLY A 36 -14.58 -18.82 13.55
C GLY A 36 -15.26 -17.93 14.61
N ASN A 37 -14.51 -17.48 15.62
CA ASN A 37 -14.97 -16.51 16.63
C ASN A 37 -14.54 -15.06 16.32
N VAL A 38 -13.95 -14.80 15.17
CA VAL A 38 -13.64 -13.43 14.73
C VAL A 38 -14.81 -12.90 13.90
N GLN A 39 -15.29 -11.73 14.27
CA GLN A 39 -16.29 -10.98 13.51
C GLN A 39 -15.65 -9.95 12.61
N ILE A 40 -16.21 -9.76 11.41
CA ILE A 40 -15.76 -8.79 10.44
C ILE A 40 -16.79 -7.69 10.25
N GLU A 41 -16.36 -6.43 10.31
CA GLU A 41 -17.15 -5.25 9.97
C GLU A 41 -16.43 -4.45 8.90
N THR A 42 -17.09 -4.19 7.78
CA THR A 42 -16.54 -3.33 6.71
C THR A 42 -16.86 -1.88 7.02
N ARG A 43 -15.84 -1.02 7.08
CA ARG A 43 -15.98 0.42 7.29
C ARG A 43 -15.35 1.18 6.12
N MET A 44 -16.08 2.17 5.62
CA MET A 44 -15.52 3.19 4.74
C MET A 44 -14.93 4.31 5.60
N GLN A 45 -13.61 4.48 5.55
CA GLN A 45 -12.98 5.60 6.24
C GLN A 45 -13.45 6.94 5.66
N GLY A 46 -13.98 7.80 6.54
CA GLY A 46 -14.44 9.16 6.18
C GLY A 46 -15.89 9.28 5.76
N GLY A 47 -16.73 8.24 5.94
CA GLY A 47 -18.15 8.25 5.58
C GLY A 47 -18.40 8.33 4.06
N LEU A 48 -19.66 8.17 3.63
CA LEU A 48 -20.07 8.23 2.23
C LEU A 48 -19.63 9.51 1.50
N PHE A 49 -19.63 10.64 2.19
CA PHE A 49 -19.19 11.95 1.63
C PHE A 49 -17.66 12.02 1.44
N GLY A 50 -16.88 11.44 2.34
CA GLY A 50 -15.42 11.41 2.23
C GLY A 50 -14.94 10.47 1.12
N ALA A 51 -15.59 9.32 0.95
CA ALA A 51 -15.31 8.37 -0.12
C ALA A 51 -15.65 8.95 -1.51
N LEU A 52 -16.81 9.64 -1.64
CA LEU A 52 -17.22 10.29 -2.88
C LEU A 52 -16.26 11.42 -3.29
N LYS A 53 -15.82 12.23 -2.31
CA LYS A 53 -14.86 13.32 -2.55
C LYS A 53 -13.47 12.81 -2.97
N ARG A 54 -13.03 11.66 -2.44
CA ARG A 54 -11.78 11.01 -2.84
C ARG A 54 -11.86 10.37 -4.23
N LYS A 55 -12.97 9.72 -4.57
CA LYS A 55 -13.22 9.15 -5.90
C LYS A 55 -13.22 10.20 -7.01
N VAL A 56 -13.76 11.39 -6.72
CA VAL A 56 -13.78 12.53 -7.66
C VAL A 56 -12.39 13.15 -7.85
N LEU A 57 -11.48 12.98 -6.88
CA LEU A 57 -10.11 13.51 -6.94
C LEU A 57 -9.07 12.50 -7.47
N GLY A 58 -9.52 11.37 -8.04
CA GLY A 58 -8.65 10.37 -8.69
C GLY A 58 -7.88 9.47 -7.71
N GLY A 59 -8.31 9.42 -6.43
CA GLY A 59 -7.71 8.51 -5.44
C GLY A 59 -8.61 7.30 -5.19
N GLU A 60 -8.01 6.11 -5.11
CA GLU A 60 -8.70 4.93 -4.59
C GLU A 60 -9.15 5.20 -3.16
N SER A 61 -10.37 4.76 -2.81
CA SER A 61 -10.82 4.81 -1.43
C SER A 61 -10.19 3.66 -0.67
N LEU A 62 -9.50 3.96 0.42
CA LEU A 62 -9.03 2.92 1.33
C LEU A 62 -10.25 2.31 2.03
N PHE A 63 -10.65 1.14 1.57
CA PHE A 63 -11.64 0.32 2.25
C PHE A 63 -10.92 -0.53 3.29
N THR A 64 -11.37 -0.46 4.53
CA THR A 64 -10.83 -1.27 5.60
C THR A 64 -11.90 -2.14 6.22
N ASN A 65 -11.52 -3.34 6.59
CA ASN A 65 -12.31 -4.24 7.42
C ASN A 65 -11.77 -4.21 8.84
N THR A 66 -12.66 -4.21 9.82
CA THR A 66 -12.31 -4.38 11.23
C THR A 66 -12.63 -5.83 11.62
N PHE A 67 -11.61 -6.53 12.09
CA PHE A 67 -11.71 -7.90 12.59
C PHE A 67 -11.66 -7.87 14.12
N THR A 68 -12.65 -8.41 14.81
CA THR A 68 -12.74 -8.39 16.27
C THR A 68 -12.87 -9.81 16.81
N ALA A 69 -12.01 -10.21 17.75
CA ALA A 69 -12.10 -11.49 18.42
C ALA A 69 -13.18 -11.45 19.51
N VAL A 70 -14.16 -12.37 19.45
CA VAL A 70 -15.33 -12.39 20.36
C VAL A 70 -15.22 -13.54 21.35
N GLY A 71 -15.32 -13.21 22.63
CA GLY A 71 -15.42 -14.15 23.74
C GLY A 71 -14.13 -14.87 24.12
N ARG A 72 -13.20 -15.06 23.20
CA ARG A 72 -11.88 -15.70 23.40
C ARG A 72 -10.88 -15.17 22.39
N GLU A 73 -9.62 -15.57 22.52
CA GLU A 73 -8.57 -15.28 21.54
C GLU A 73 -8.97 -15.74 20.14
N GLY A 74 -8.60 -14.95 19.14
CA GLY A 74 -8.81 -15.22 17.73
C GLY A 74 -7.56 -14.92 16.89
N GLU A 75 -7.54 -15.46 15.69
CA GLU A 75 -6.44 -15.27 14.73
C GLU A 75 -7.00 -14.80 13.39
N VAL A 76 -6.31 -13.86 12.76
CA VAL A 76 -6.55 -13.42 11.38
C VAL A 76 -5.24 -13.52 10.63
N THR A 77 -5.24 -14.19 9.49
CA THR A 77 -4.07 -14.21 8.60
C THR A 77 -4.27 -13.26 7.44
N LEU A 78 -3.24 -12.48 7.14
CA LEU A 78 -3.27 -11.39 6.15
C LEU A 78 -2.12 -11.56 5.16
N ALA A 79 -2.40 -11.34 3.89
CA ALA A 79 -1.39 -11.28 2.84
C ALA A 79 -1.64 -10.10 1.90
N PRO A 80 -0.59 -9.44 1.39
CA PRO A 80 -0.73 -8.40 0.38
C PRO A 80 -1.14 -9.01 -0.97
N THR A 81 -1.79 -8.19 -1.81
CA THR A 81 -2.21 -8.59 -3.16
C THR A 81 -1.01 -8.97 -4.06
N LEU A 82 0.10 -8.24 -3.93
CA LEU A 82 1.31 -8.50 -4.73
C LEU A 82 2.29 -9.40 -3.97
N PRO A 83 3.00 -10.30 -4.67
CA PRO A 83 4.03 -11.13 -4.06
C PRO A 83 5.15 -10.26 -3.46
N GLY A 84 5.36 -10.38 -2.15
CA GLY A 84 6.34 -9.51 -1.51
C GLY A 84 6.53 -9.77 -0.03
N ASP A 85 7.12 -8.80 0.61
CA ASP A 85 7.47 -8.81 2.01
C ASP A 85 6.45 -8.08 2.87
N LEU A 86 6.48 -8.36 4.16
CA LEU A 86 5.72 -7.68 5.21
C LEU A 86 6.69 -7.15 6.27
N SER A 87 6.37 -5.99 6.82
CA SER A 87 7.08 -5.45 7.99
C SER A 87 6.08 -4.99 9.03
N ALA A 88 6.23 -5.50 10.25
CA ALA A 88 5.49 -5.01 11.42
C ALA A 88 6.30 -3.90 12.09
N MET A 89 5.63 -2.80 12.42
CA MET A 89 6.21 -1.62 13.03
C MET A 89 5.36 -1.18 14.21
N THR A 90 5.99 -0.83 15.33
CA THR A 90 5.31 -0.21 16.46
C THR A 90 5.40 1.30 16.33
N LEU A 91 4.28 1.98 16.18
CA LEU A 91 4.20 3.43 16.26
C LEU A 91 4.11 3.87 17.72
N SER A 92 4.85 4.92 18.10
CA SER A 92 4.92 5.46 19.45
C SER A 92 4.66 6.97 19.50
N GLY A 93 3.82 7.46 18.57
CA GLY A 93 3.41 8.87 18.49
C GLY A 93 4.02 9.63 17.30
N GLU A 94 5.18 9.23 16.78
CA GLU A 94 5.73 9.83 15.57
C GLU A 94 4.99 9.36 14.32
N PRO A 95 4.61 10.29 13.41
CA PRO A 95 3.95 9.92 12.18
C PRO A 95 4.83 9.12 11.23
N LEU A 96 4.22 8.15 10.55
CA LEU A 96 4.81 7.48 9.40
C LEU A 96 3.98 7.81 8.16
N PHE A 97 4.63 8.17 7.07
CA PHE A 97 3.99 8.34 5.77
C PHE A 97 4.19 7.07 4.95
N LEU A 98 3.13 6.57 4.33
CA LEU A 98 3.19 5.35 3.53
C LEU A 98 2.34 5.48 2.27
N GLN A 99 2.77 4.81 1.22
CA GLN A 99 1.99 4.65 0.00
C GLN A 99 0.72 3.84 0.30
N SER A 100 -0.43 4.23 -0.26
CA SER A 100 -1.71 3.57 0.04
C SER A 100 -1.71 2.07 -0.22
N GLY A 101 -1.08 1.61 -1.31
CA GLY A 101 -0.94 0.19 -1.64
C GLY A 101 0.06 -0.59 -0.76
N SER A 102 0.74 0.07 0.18
CA SER A 102 1.63 -0.58 1.14
C SER A 102 0.99 -0.82 2.51
N PHE A 103 -0.21 -0.28 2.75
CA PHE A 103 -0.94 -0.55 3.99
C PHE A 103 -1.55 -1.95 3.96
N VAL A 104 -1.36 -2.72 5.02
CA VAL A 104 -1.99 -4.05 5.19
C VAL A 104 -2.91 -4.06 6.38
N ALA A 105 -2.43 -3.67 7.57
CA ALA A 105 -3.23 -3.66 8.77
C ALA A 105 -2.68 -2.73 9.85
N SER A 106 -3.54 -2.37 10.80
CA SER A 106 -3.13 -1.62 12.00
C SER A 106 -3.99 -1.97 13.21
N SER A 107 -3.44 -1.81 14.40
CA SER A 107 -4.20 -1.83 15.64
C SER A 107 -5.12 -0.62 15.72
N SER A 108 -6.14 -0.69 16.58
CA SER A 108 -7.13 0.38 16.79
C SER A 108 -6.54 1.71 17.30
N GLY A 109 -5.35 1.68 17.88
CA GLY A 109 -4.63 2.88 18.34
C GLY A 109 -3.92 3.66 17.23
N VAL A 110 -3.91 3.14 16.00
CA VAL A 110 -3.31 3.79 14.82
C VAL A 110 -4.41 4.37 13.95
N ALA A 111 -4.37 5.68 13.74
CA ALA A 111 -5.25 6.40 12.81
C ALA A 111 -4.54 6.59 11.46
N LEU A 112 -5.30 6.41 10.38
CA LEU A 112 -4.84 6.61 9.01
C LEU A 112 -5.60 7.78 8.39
N ASP A 113 -4.87 8.79 7.93
CA ASP A 113 -5.42 9.92 7.20
C ASP A 113 -4.75 10.05 5.84
N THR A 114 -5.46 10.62 4.87
CA THR A 114 -4.84 11.00 3.60
C THR A 114 -3.91 12.18 3.85
N ALA A 115 -2.63 12.01 3.54
CA ALA A 115 -1.66 13.09 3.67
C ALA A 115 -1.90 14.14 2.57
N TRP A 116 -2.36 15.35 2.98
CA TRP A 116 -2.48 16.52 2.12
C TRP A 116 -1.20 17.32 2.21
N GLY A 117 -0.31 17.18 1.29
CA GLY A 117 0.92 17.96 1.24
C GLY A 117 1.40 18.15 -0.17
N GLY A 118 1.12 19.31 -0.81
CA GLY A 118 1.81 19.87 -1.98
C GLY A 118 1.95 19.03 -3.25
N SER A 119 1.73 17.75 -3.17
CA SER A 119 2.03 16.78 -4.21
C SER A 119 0.78 16.11 -4.76
N LYS A 120 -0.18 16.93 -5.24
CA LYS A 120 -1.40 16.45 -5.94
C LYS A 120 -1.13 15.56 -7.16
N GLY A 121 0.14 15.21 -7.44
CA GLY A 121 0.54 14.44 -8.59
C GLY A 121 1.51 13.31 -8.31
N PHE A 122 1.95 13.13 -7.06
CA PHE A 122 3.09 12.29 -6.78
C PHE A 122 2.86 10.81 -7.12
N PHE A 123 1.75 10.26 -6.69
CA PHE A 123 1.34 8.89 -7.02
C PHE A 123 0.11 8.86 -7.93
N SER A 124 -0.40 10.01 -8.40
CA SER A 124 -1.67 10.10 -9.13
C SER A 124 -1.61 9.46 -10.51
N GLY A 125 -0.42 9.31 -11.11
CA GLY A 125 -0.23 8.58 -12.36
C GLY A 125 -0.44 7.07 -12.21
N GLU A 126 -0.37 6.55 -10.99
CA GLU A 126 -0.53 5.14 -10.65
C GLU A 126 -1.81 4.83 -9.85
N GLY A 127 -2.66 5.85 -9.63
CA GLY A 127 -3.85 5.69 -8.78
C GLY A 127 -3.55 5.64 -7.28
N LEU A 128 -2.30 5.82 -6.87
CA LEU A 128 -1.85 5.71 -5.49
C LEU A 128 -1.79 7.09 -4.81
N PHE A 129 -1.95 7.12 -3.49
CA PHE A 129 -1.89 8.32 -2.67
C PHE A 129 -1.10 8.07 -1.39
N LEU A 130 -0.66 9.14 -0.76
CA LEU A 130 0.09 9.06 0.49
C LEU A 130 -0.86 9.03 1.68
N LEU A 131 -0.67 8.06 2.57
CA LEU A 131 -1.32 7.96 3.86
C LEU A 131 -0.39 8.48 4.95
N LYS A 132 -0.95 9.07 5.99
CA LYS A 132 -0.29 9.42 7.23
C LYS A 132 -0.83 8.54 8.35
N ALA A 133 0.00 7.64 8.85
CA ALA A 133 -0.29 6.85 10.05
C ALA A 133 0.17 7.62 11.29
N THR A 134 -0.72 7.77 12.26
CA THR A 134 -0.49 8.48 13.53
C THR A 134 -1.03 7.68 14.71
N GLY A 135 -0.62 8.03 15.92
CA GLY A 135 -1.04 7.36 17.14
C GLY A 135 -0.03 6.37 17.67
N ALA A 136 -0.47 5.40 18.47
CA ALA A 136 0.38 4.39 19.07
C ALA A 136 -0.21 3.00 18.86
N GLY A 137 0.63 2.04 18.46
CA GLY A 137 0.22 0.67 18.22
C GLY A 137 0.93 0.02 17.05
N GLU A 138 0.48 -1.17 16.68
CA GLU A 138 1.09 -1.95 15.60
C GLU A 138 0.57 -1.53 14.23
N LEU A 139 1.48 -1.41 13.27
CA LEU A 139 1.23 -1.15 11.86
C LEU A 139 1.91 -2.24 11.03
N LEU A 140 1.19 -2.88 10.13
CA LEU A 140 1.69 -3.86 9.19
C LEU A 140 1.70 -3.25 7.79
N ILE A 141 2.87 -3.19 7.18
CA ILE A 141 3.06 -2.68 5.81
C ILE A 141 3.59 -3.79 4.89
N SER A 142 3.35 -3.64 3.60
CA SER A 142 3.80 -4.57 2.57
C SER A 142 4.62 -3.88 1.48
N SER A 143 5.25 -4.70 0.67
CA SER A 143 5.98 -4.28 -0.53
C SER A 143 5.76 -5.25 -1.68
N TYR A 144 5.97 -4.80 -2.90
CA TYR A 144 6.18 -5.68 -4.03
C TYR A 144 7.66 -6.09 -4.11
N GLY A 145 7.96 -7.38 -3.91
CA GLY A 145 9.31 -7.87 -3.64
C GLY A 145 9.73 -7.60 -2.19
N ALA A 146 11.02 -7.55 -1.92
CA ALA A 146 11.56 -7.35 -0.57
C ALA A 146 11.48 -5.88 -0.12
N ILE A 147 11.37 -5.66 1.19
CA ILE A 147 11.50 -4.34 1.81
C ILE A 147 13.00 -4.06 2.04
N HIS A 148 13.45 -2.90 1.54
CA HIS A 148 14.79 -2.38 1.78
C HIS A 148 14.70 -1.09 2.61
N ARG A 149 15.25 -1.10 3.82
CA ARG A 149 15.30 0.07 4.70
C ARG A 149 16.62 0.82 4.49
N VAL A 150 16.51 2.14 4.37
CA VAL A 150 17.63 3.08 4.32
C VAL A 150 17.44 4.11 5.43
N ASP A 151 18.41 4.31 6.29
CA ASP A 151 18.36 5.38 7.29
C ASP A 151 19.14 6.60 6.77
N LEU A 152 18.42 7.69 6.51
CA LEU A 152 19.01 8.92 5.96
C LEU A 152 19.57 9.81 7.07
N HIS A 153 20.69 10.46 6.76
CA HIS A 153 21.46 11.35 7.66
C HIS A 153 21.83 12.65 6.93
N ASP A 154 20.79 13.45 6.57
CA ASP A 154 20.87 14.76 5.91
C ASP A 154 21.36 14.76 4.45
N ALA A 155 22.06 13.74 3.97
CA ALA A 155 22.45 13.66 2.56
C ALA A 155 21.22 13.41 1.66
N PRO A 156 21.09 14.11 0.51
CA PRO A 156 20.03 13.85 -0.44
C PRO A 156 20.08 12.42 -0.97
N TYR A 157 18.90 11.78 -1.06
CA TYR A 157 18.76 10.43 -1.58
C TYR A 157 17.66 10.38 -2.62
N ILE A 158 18.00 9.89 -3.82
CA ILE A 158 17.09 9.88 -4.97
C ILE A 158 16.53 8.49 -5.15
N VAL A 159 15.19 8.39 -5.26
CA VAL A 159 14.44 7.12 -5.41
C VAL A 159 13.44 7.28 -6.53
N ASP A 160 13.31 6.29 -7.39
CA ASP A 160 12.17 6.17 -8.31
C ASP A 160 10.86 6.07 -7.52
N THR A 161 9.84 6.82 -7.95
CA THR A 161 8.56 6.92 -7.23
C THR A 161 7.88 5.57 -7.02
N GLY A 162 7.98 4.66 -7.99
CA GLY A 162 7.41 3.32 -7.94
C GLY A 162 8.07 2.38 -6.92
N HIS A 163 9.17 2.82 -6.30
CA HIS A 163 9.88 2.03 -5.28
C HIS A 163 9.67 2.52 -3.84
N VAL A 164 8.99 3.65 -3.63
CA VAL A 164 8.73 4.18 -2.28
C VAL A 164 7.61 3.39 -1.60
N VAL A 165 7.87 2.87 -0.40
CA VAL A 165 6.91 2.16 0.46
C VAL A 165 6.43 3.06 1.59
N ALA A 166 7.36 3.55 2.42
CA ALA A 166 7.06 4.40 3.56
C ALA A 166 8.27 5.25 3.96
N PHE A 167 8.04 6.32 4.73
CA PHE A 167 9.11 7.14 5.28
C PHE A 167 8.69 7.85 6.57
N GLY A 168 9.69 8.12 7.43
CA GLY A 168 9.51 8.80 8.71
C GLY A 168 9.25 10.30 8.55
N ALA A 169 8.60 10.92 9.56
CA ALA A 169 8.26 12.34 9.57
C ALA A 169 9.46 13.30 9.56
N GLY A 170 10.66 12.81 9.90
CA GLY A 170 11.91 13.60 9.80
C GLY A 170 12.45 13.77 8.38
N LEU A 171 11.80 13.12 7.38
CA LEU A 171 12.17 13.25 5.97
C LEU A 171 11.22 14.21 5.24
N SER A 172 11.81 15.05 4.40
CA SER A 172 11.12 15.86 3.40
C SER A 172 11.44 15.30 2.02
N TYR A 173 10.54 15.48 1.05
CA TYR A 173 10.77 15.02 -0.31
C TYR A 173 10.35 16.02 -1.37
N GLN A 174 10.97 15.95 -2.52
CA GLN A 174 10.61 16.69 -3.74
C GLN A 174 10.53 15.74 -4.92
N VAL A 175 9.48 15.89 -5.73
CA VAL A 175 9.31 15.12 -6.96
C VAL A 175 9.99 15.84 -8.09
N LYS A 176 10.81 15.12 -8.84
CA LYS A 176 11.58 15.64 -9.97
C LYS A 176 11.47 14.70 -11.17
N GLY A 177 11.50 15.24 -12.38
CA GLY A 177 11.77 14.44 -13.57
C GLY A 177 13.28 14.17 -13.68
N VAL A 178 13.65 12.98 -14.13
CA VAL A 178 15.07 12.65 -14.37
C VAL A 178 15.56 13.41 -15.61
N GLY A 179 16.41 14.42 -15.41
CA GLY A 179 17.16 15.14 -16.46
C GLY A 179 16.32 15.76 -17.57
N GLY A 180 15.54 16.78 -17.42
CA GLY A 180 14.80 17.50 -18.46
C GLY A 180 13.74 16.66 -19.24
N MET A 181 12.75 17.29 -19.87
CA MET A 181 11.58 16.61 -20.49
C MET A 181 11.96 15.50 -21.52
N LYS A 182 13.03 15.66 -22.28
CA LYS A 182 13.47 14.65 -23.26
C LYS A 182 14.17 13.46 -22.62
N SER A 183 14.90 13.67 -21.54
CA SER A 183 15.60 12.62 -20.81
C SER A 183 14.63 11.73 -20.01
N THR A 184 13.65 12.32 -19.37
CA THR A 184 12.60 11.58 -18.64
C THR A 184 11.83 10.61 -19.55
N LEU A 185 11.59 11.02 -20.81
CA LEU A 185 10.87 10.18 -21.78
C LEU A 185 11.72 9.05 -22.37
N LEU A 186 13.04 9.23 -22.45
CA LEU A 186 13.97 8.30 -23.12
C LEU A 186 14.73 7.38 -22.16
N SER A 187 14.87 7.76 -20.88
CA SER A 187 15.59 6.95 -19.88
C SER A 187 14.78 5.72 -19.40
N GLY A 188 13.46 5.71 -19.61
CA GLY A 188 12.56 4.70 -19.01
C GLY A 188 12.36 4.91 -17.51
N GLU A 189 13.08 5.85 -16.89
CA GLU A 189 12.91 6.27 -15.51
C GLU A 189 11.83 7.35 -15.46
N GLY A 190 10.75 7.13 -14.72
CA GLY A 190 9.63 8.05 -14.62
C GLY A 190 9.95 9.28 -13.76
N LEU A 191 9.13 9.52 -12.77
CA LEU A 191 9.36 10.54 -11.76
C LEU A 191 10.22 9.97 -10.63
N VAL A 192 11.11 10.80 -10.08
CA VAL A 192 11.91 10.44 -8.90
C VAL A 192 11.56 11.33 -7.72
N CYS A 193 11.74 10.78 -6.53
CA CYS A 193 11.75 11.49 -5.27
C CYS A 193 13.17 11.77 -4.81
N GLU A 194 13.48 13.01 -4.56
CA GLU A 194 14.65 13.36 -3.76
C GLU A 194 14.23 13.58 -2.31
N PHE A 195 14.70 12.70 -1.44
CA PHE A 195 14.50 12.78 0.00
C PHE A 195 15.65 13.52 0.66
N THR A 196 15.34 14.33 1.67
CA THR A 196 16.31 15.02 2.54
C THR A 196 15.85 14.96 3.99
N GLY A 197 16.76 15.14 4.95
CA GLY A 197 16.49 15.09 6.37
C GLY A 197 17.01 13.82 7.04
N ARG A 198 16.49 13.51 8.22
CA ARG A 198 16.92 12.35 9.03
C ARG A 198 15.76 11.43 9.32
N GLY A 199 15.96 10.14 9.12
CA GLY A 199 14.97 9.13 9.46
C GLY A 199 14.95 7.94 8.52
N PRO A 200 14.06 6.98 8.79
CA PRO A 200 13.92 5.78 7.99
C PRO A 200 13.16 6.04 6.69
N LEU A 201 13.66 5.45 5.62
CA LEU A 201 13.04 5.33 4.33
C LEU A 201 12.92 3.84 3.98
N TYR A 202 11.73 3.40 3.59
CA TYR A 202 11.44 2.02 3.23
C TYR A 202 11.12 1.95 1.74
N LEU A 203 11.82 1.07 1.05
CA LEU A 203 11.75 0.90 -0.39
C LEU A 203 11.33 -0.53 -0.72
N GLN A 204 10.73 -0.73 -1.89
CA GLN A 204 10.43 -2.04 -2.45
C GLN A 204 11.36 -2.35 -3.61
N THR A 205 11.73 -3.63 -3.75
CA THR A 205 12.69 -4.05 -4.78
C THR A 205 12.06 -4.22 -6.16
N ARG A 206 10.76 -4.13 -6.28
CA ARG A 206 10.00 -4.21 -7.54
C ARG A 206 9.06 -3.03 -7.66
N SER A 207 8.66 -2.70 -8.89
CA SER A 207 7.68 -1.66 -9.21
C SER A 207 6.52 -2.28 -9.98
N THR A 208 5.29 -2.01 -9.54
CA THR A 208 4.08 -2.45 -10.22
C THR A 208 4.00 -1.91 -11.64
N GLN A 209 4.41 -0.65 -11.84
CA GLN A 209 4.43 -0.01 -13.15
C GLN A 209 5.40 -0.71 -14.09
N ALA A 210 6.61 -1.03 -13.64
CA ALA A 210 7.60 -1.77 -14.43
C ALA A 210 7.06 -3.16 -14.81
N PHE A 211 6.41 -3.85 -13.88
CA PHE A 211 5.78 -5.15 -14.14
C PHE A 211 4.65 -5.04 -15.17
N LEU A 212 3.75 -4.08 -15.02
CA LEU A 212 2.65 -3.87 -15.97
C LEU A 212 3.15 -3.45 -17.35
N SER A 213 4.16 -2.59 -17.42
CA SER A 213 4.79 -2.17 -18.68
C SER A 213 5.45 -3.35 -19.41
N TRP A 214 5.97 -4.32 -18.68
CA TRP A 214 6.50 -5.55 -19.24
C TRP A 214 5.39 -6.53 -19.65
N LEU A 215 4.32 -6.66 -18.86
CA LEU A 215 3.26 -7.67 -19.05
C LEU A 215 2.29 -7.27 -20.18
N LEU A 216 1.75 -6.04 -20.15
CA LEU A 216 0.64 -5.63 -21.02
C LEU A 216 0.94 -5.79 -22.53
N PRO A 217 2.12 -5.42 -23.06
CA PRO A 217 2.43 -5.62 -24.47
C PRO A 217 2.49 -7.10 -24.89
N ARG A 218 2.75 -8.00 -23.95
CA ARG A 218 2.83 -9.44 -24.20
C ARG A 218 1.45 -10.09 -24.23
N VAL A 219 0.56 -9.67 -23.34
CA VAL A 219 -0.84 -10.11 -23.32
C VAL A 219 -1.58 -9.66 -24.58
N GLN A 220 -1.39 -8.41 -25.02
CA GLN A 220 -2.02 -7.88 -26.23
C GLN A 220 -1.54 -8.57 -27.53
N ARG A 221 -0.28 -9.00 -27.58
CA ARG A 221 0.26 -9.75 -28.73
C ARG A 221 -0.26 -11.18 -28.83
N GLY A 222 -0.65 -11.80 -27.72
CA GLY A 222 -1.24 -13.16 -27.70
C GLY A 222 -2.70 -13.22 -28.19
N GLY A 223 -3.40 -12.09 -28.31
CA GLY A 223 -4.80 -11.98 -28.77
C GLY A 223 -4.97 -11.78 -30.27
N GLY A 224 -3.92 -11.75 -31.06
CA GLY A 224 -3.93 -11.50 -32.51
C GLY A 224 -4.27 -12.73 -33.37
N GLY A 225 -5.38 -13.42 -33.09
CA GLY A 225 -5.80 -14.57 -33.89
C GLY A 225 -7.20 -15.07 -33.56
N ARG A 226 -8.22 -14.17 -33.60
CA ARG A 226 -9.61 -14.52 -33.97
C ARG A 226 -10.43 -13.24 -34.04
N SER A 227 -10.90 -12.96 -35.24
CA SER A 227 -11.92 -11.99 -35.62
C SER A 227 -13.19 -12.15 -34.79
N GLY A 228 -13.73 -11.03 -34.26
CA GLY A 228 -15.15 -10.80 -34.07
C GLY A 228 -15.81 -11.49 -32.88
N GLY A 229 -15.77 -10.84 -31.73
CA GLY A 229 -16.60 -11.12 -30.56
C GLY A 229 -16.45 -9.99 -29.58
N GLY A 230 -17.34 -9.00 -29.61
CA GLY A 230 -17.29 -7.85 -28.72
C GLY A 230 -17.49 -8.26 -27.26
N LEU A 231 -16.88 -7.51 -26.37
CA LEU A 231 -17.01 -7.61 -24.89
C LEU A 231 -18.48 -7.46 -24.38
N GLY A 232 -19.47 -7.39 -25.29
CA GLY A 232 -20.90 -7.29 -25.00
C GLY A 232 -21.56 -8.61 -24.59
N ASP A 233 -20.98 -9.76 -24.95
CA ASP A 233 -21.64 -11.08 -24.74
C ASP A 233 -21.35 -11.72 -23.37
N LEU A 234 -20.52 -11.12 -22.53
CA LEU A 234 -20.19 -11.66 -21.20
C LEU A 234 -21.04 -11.06 -20.06
N LEU A 235 -21.90 -10.10 -20.36
CA LEU A 235 -22.75 -9.44 -19.33
C LEU A 235 -24.26 -9.57 -19.58
N GLY A 236 -24.69 -10.44 -20.51
CA GLY A 236 -26.09 -10.67 -20.81
C GLY A 236 -26.44 -12.15 -20.82
N GLY A 237 -26.81 -12.67 -19.66
CA GLY A 237 -27.34 -14.03 -19.49
C GLY A 237 -27.98 -14.16 -18.12
N GLU A 238 -29.27 -13.93 -18.09
CA GLU A 238 -30.33 -14.35 -17.15
C GLU A 238 -29.92 -14.98 -15.80
#